data_5f0e4d82d49a2c59a0f06ef0268f0e71
#
_entry.id   5f0e4d82d49a2c59a0f06ef0268f0e71
#
_cell.length_a   1.000
_cell.length_b   1.000
_cell.length_c   1.000
_cell.angle_alpha   90.00
_cell.angle_beta   90.00
_cell.angle_gamma   90.00
#
_symmetry.space_group_name_H-M   'P 1'
#
loop_
_entity.id
_entity.type
_entity.pdbx_description
1 polymer ?
#
loop_
_entity_poly.entity_id
_entity_poly.type
_entity_poly.pdbx_seq_one_letter_code
_entity_poly.pdbx_strand_id
1 'polypeptide(L)'
;MPAARAEILQPAYYASTAVTYDDAHIEAAEHRLGLQIMLAAIRHYGFDSILDVGSGTGRALTFVKSEIPTVQVVGVEPSAELRAVGYKKGLNADELRHGDALRLPFDDESFDLVCEFSALHHIAEPRRAICEMLRVARRGIFISDTNNFGQGSPAVRVIKQAINLVGLWRVADWVKTAGRGYSVSQGDGVAYSYSVFNDWPEIRRQCRIVHVMNTDGAGINPYRSAAHVAVLGLKRQ
;
A
#
# COMPACT_ATOMS: atom_id res chain seq x y z
N MET A 1 -23.60 -11.50 2.67
CA MET A 1 -22.25 -11.63 3.17
C MET A 1 -21.48 -10.35 2.83
N PRO A 2 -20.95 -9.57 3.81
CA PRO A 2 -20.32 -8.27 3.52
C PRO A 2 -19.08 -8.35 2.64
N ALA A 3 -18.21 -9.35 2.84
CA ALA A 3 -16.99 -9.54 2.06
C ALA A 3 -17.27 -9.74 0.57
N ALA A 4 -18.20 -10.63 0.21
CA ALA A 4 -18.57 -10.88 -1.19
C ALA A 4 -19.09 -9.62 -1.91
N ARG A 5 -19.66 -8.66 -1.17
CA ARG A 5 -20.09 -7.38 -1.74
C ARG A 5 -18.92 -6.43 -1.99
N ALA A 6 -17.91 -6.42 -1.13
CA ALA A 6 -16.71 -5.64 -1.32
C ALA A 6 -15.92 -6.10 -2.56
N GLU A 7 -15.84 -7.43 -2.79
CA GLU A 7 -15.19 -8.04 -3.95
C GLU A 7 -15.84 -7.67 -5.30
N ILE A 8 -17.11 -7.24 -5.29
CA ILE A 8 -17.80 -6.75 -6.49
C ILE A 8 -17.66 -5.24 -6.64
N LEU A 9 -17.72 -4.50 -5.52
CA LEU A 9 -17.76 -3.03 -5.54
C LEU A 9 -16.41 -2.43 -5.95
N GLN A 10 -15.29 -2.96 -5.49
CA GLN A 10 -13.98 -2.39 -5.81
C GLN A 10 -13.60 -2.55 -7.28
N PRO A 11 -13.75 -3.72 -7.93
CA PRO A 11 -13.57 -3.83 -9.37
C PRO A 11 -14.49 -2.91 -10.19
N ALA A 12 -15.76 -2.79 -9.79
CA ALA A 12 -16.72 -1.89 -10.45
C ALA A 12 -16.30 -0.40 -10.33
N TYR A 13 -15.77 0.00 -9.18
CA TYR A 13 -15.19 1.32 -8.98
C TYR A 13 -14.02 1.57 -9.94
N TYR A 14 -13.04 0.67 -9.98
CA TYR A 14 -11.90 0.80 -10.89
C TYR A 14 -12.31 0.80 -12.36
N ALA A 15 -13.27 -0.03 -12.76
CA ALA A 15 -13.79 -0.04 -14.13
C ALA A 15 -14.38 1.34 -14.53
N SER A 16 -15.03 2.04 -13.59
CA SER A 16 -15.63 3.36 -13.86
C SER A 16 -14.66 4.52 -13.77
N THR A 17 -13.56 4.41 -13.02
CA THR A 17 -12.65 5.52 -12.72
C THR A 17 -11.27 5.39 -13.36
N ALA A 18 -10.92 4.24 -13.97
CA ALA A 18 -9.59 3.95 -14.47
C ALA A 18 -8.99 5.06 -15.37
N VAL A 19 -9.79 5.68 -16.23
CA VAL A 19 -9.32 6.71 -17.18
C VAL A 19 -8.89 7.99 -16.47
N THR A 20 -9.57 8.36 -15.39
CA THR A 20 -9.31 9.58 -14.60
C THR A 20 -8.59 9.30 -13.29
N TYR A 21 -8.22 8.04 -13.05
CA TYR A 21 -7.65 7.59 -11.78
C TYR A 21 -6.36 8.35 -11.43
N ASP A 22 -5.48 8.53 -12.40
CA ASP A 22 -4.22 9.25 -12.17
C ASP A 22 -4.47 10.73 -11.85
N ASP A 23 -5.35 11.39 -12.59
CA ASP A 23 -5.65 12.82 -12.40
C ASP A 23 -6.19 13.08 -10.98
N ALA A 24 -6.96 12.15 -10.43
CA ALA A 24 -7.51 12.25 -9.08
C ALA A 24 -6.43 12.07 -7.97
N HIS A 25 -5.32 11.36 -8.26
CA HIS A 25 -4.33 10.96 -7.26
C HIS A 25 -2.93 11.53 -7.50
N ILE A 26 -2.68 12.20 -8.65
CA ILE A 26 -1.34 12.68 -9.03
C ILE A 26 -0.84 13.80 -8.13
N GLU A 27 -1.74 14.64 -7.63
CA GLU A 27 -1.43 15.78 -6.76
C GLU A 27 -1.30 15.42 -5.27
N ALA A 28 -1.58 14.18 -4.88
CA ALA A 28 -1.48 13.74 -3.50
C ALA A 28 -0.01 13.79 -3.02
N ALA A 29 0.27 14.75 -2.11
CA ALA A 29 1.63 15.05 -1.65
C ALA A 29 2.29 13.85 -0.96
N GLU A 30 1.50 13.08 -0.21
CA GLU A 30 1.92 11.86 0.49
C GLU A 30 2.43 10.79 -0.48
N HIS A 31 1.78 10.62 -1.61
CA HIS A 31 2.19 9.65 -2.64
C HIS A 31 3.50 10.08 -3.33
N ARG A 32 3.63 11.37 -3.66
CA ARG A 32 4.88 11.89 -4.24
C ARG A 32 6.05 11.76 -3.29
N LEU A 33 5.84 12.10 -2.02
CA LEU A 33 6.88 11.95 -1.00
C LEU A 33 7.26 10.47 -0.80
N GLY A 34 6.28 9.56 -0.73
CA GLY A 34 6.52 8.13 -0.64
C GLY A 34 7.39 7.60 -1.79
N LEU A 35 7.08 7.98 -3.04
CA LEU A 35 7.88 7.62 -4.21
C LEU A 35 9.30 8.15 -4.14
N GLN A 36 9.52 9.40 -3.70
CA GLN A 36 10.86 9.98 -3.55
C GLN A 36 11.67 9.28 -2.45
N ILE A 37 11.03 8.92 -1.33
CA ILE A 37 11.68 8.16 -0.24
C ILE A 37 12.10 6.77 -0.75
N MET A 38 11.22 6.07 -1.48
CA MET A 38 11.55 4.78 -2.08
C MET A 38 12.70 4.90 -3.08
N LEU A 39 12.68 5.92 -3.93
CA LEU A 39 13.76 6.16 -4.89
C LEU A 39 15.11 6.39 -4.20
N ALA A 40 15.12 7.17 -3.11
CA ALA A 40 16.31 7.37 -2.30
C ALA A 40 16.81 6.04 -1.68
N ALA A 41 15.89 5.18 -1.22
CA ALA A 41 16.24 3.85 -0.72
C ALA A 41 16.81 2.95 -1.81
N ILE A 42 16.22 2.93 -3.01
CA ILE A 42 16.74 2.17 -4.16
C ILE A 42 18.19 2.56 -4.45
N ARG A 43 18.46 3.87 -4.55
CA ARG A 43 19.81 4.39 -4.80
C ARG A 43 20.79 4.09 -3.67
N HIS A 44 20.37 4.26 -2.41
CA HIS A 44 21.23 4.09 -1.24
C HIS A 44 21.65 2.63 -1.00
N TYR A 45 20.68 1.72 -1.13
CA TYR A 45 20.91 0.29 -0.88
C TYR A 45 21.31 -0.49 -2.14
N GLY A 46 21.30 0.14 -3.33
CA GLY A 46 21.62 -0.51 -4.59
C GLY A 46 20.65 -1.66 -4.88
N PHE A 47 19.35 -1.37 -4.91
CA PHE A 47 18.36 -2.36 -5.33
C PHE A 47 18.27 -2.36 -6.86
N ASP A 48 18.41 -3.55 -7.47
CA ASP A 48 18.43 -3.73 -8.92
C ASP A 48 17.07 -4.21 -9.46
N SER A 49 16.19 -4.70 -8.59
CA SER A 49 14.85 -5.18 -8.97
C SER A 49 13.80 -4.78 -7.96
N ILE A 50 12.65 -4.31 -8.45
CA ILE A 50 11.48 -3.98 -7.63
C ILE A 50 10.23 -4.71 -8.11
N LEU A 51 9.38 -5.10 -7.16
CA LEU A 51 8.00 -5.51 -7.39
C LEU A 51 7.06 -4.53 -6.72
N ASP A 52 6.13 -3.95 -7.48
CA ASP A 52 5.06 -3.08 -6.98
C ASP A 52 3.76 -3.89 -6.88
N VAL A 53 3.20 -4.00 -5.69
CA VAL A 53 2.01 -4.82 -5.39
C VAL A 53 0.78 -3.93 -5.29
N GLY A 54 -0.22 -4.19 -6.14
CA GLY A 54 -1.35 -3.28 -6.33
C GLY A 54 -0.94 -2.05 -7.14
N SER A 55 -0.21 -2.27 -8.23
CA SER A 55 0.43 -1.21 -9.03
C SER A 55 -0.54 -0.21 -9.67
N GLY A 56 -1.83 -0.53 -9.70
CA GLY A 56 -2.83 0.29 -10.37
C GLY A 56 -2.48 0.55 -11.83
N THR A 57 -2.35 1.81 -12.18
CA THR A 57 -1.96 2.26 -13.52
C THR A 57 -0.44 2.23 -13.77
N GLY A 58 0.35 1.62 -12.87
CA GLY A 58 1.81 1.51 -12.98
C GLY A 58 2.56 2.81 -12.71
N ARG A 59 2.00 3.72 -11.91
CA ARG A 59 2.62 5.03 -11.61
C ARG A 59 4.02 4.87 -10.97
N ALA A 60 4.17 4.00 -9.97
CA ALA A 60 5.46 3.78 -9.33
C ALA A 60 6.48 3.17 -10.31
N LEU A 61 6.05 2.24 -11.16
CA LEU A 61 6.90 1.62 -12.17
C LEU A 61 7.43 2.64 -13.19
N THR A 62 6.54 3.45 -13.78
CA THR A 62 6.93 4.49 -14.75
C THR A 62 7.85 5.52 -14.11
N PHE A 63 7.60 5.91 -12.86
CA PHE A 63 8.44 6.83 -12.11
C PHE A 63 9.86 6.25 -11.91
N VAL A 64 9.98 5.01 -11.42
CA VAL A 64 11.31 4.40 -11.21
C VAL A 64 12.05 4.20 -12.53
N LYS A 65 11.38 3.75 -13.58
CA LYS A 65 12.00 3.62 -14.94
C LYS A 65 12.56 4.94 -15.45
N SER A 66 11.85 6.05 -15.22
CA SER A 66 12.34 7.36 -15.67
C SER A 66 13.53 7.86 -14.87
N GLU A 67 13.61 7.54 -13.58
CA GLU A 67 14.63 8.03 -12.66
C GLU A 67 15.89 7.13 -12.59
N ILE A 68 15.69 5.81 -12.74
CA ILE A 68 16.77 4.81 -12.70
C ILE A 68 16.48 3.72 -13.76
N PRO A 69 16.77 3.97 -15.04
CA PRO A 69 16.44 3.05 -16.14
C PRO A 69 17.08 1.65 -16.03
N THR A 70 18.09 1.48 -15.21
CA THR A 70 18.78 0.20 -14.98
C THR A 70 18.06 -0.73 -14.01
N VAL A 71 17.11 -0.22 -13.22
CA VAL A 71 16.35 -1.02 -12.27
C VAL A 71 15.26 -1.80 -13.00
N GLN A 72 15.23 -3.11 -12.79
CA GLN A 72 14.13 -3.95 -13.26
C GLN A 72 12.86 -3.64 -12.47
N VAL A 73 11.79 -3.30 -13.16
CA VAL A 73 10.50 -3.02 -12.56
C VAL A 73 9.46 -4.06 -12.98
N VAL A 74 8.73 -4.59 -12.02
CA VAL A 74 7.55 -5.45 -12.25
C VAL A 74 6.44 -4.98 -11.33
N GLY A 75 5.20 -5.00 -11.79
CA GLY A 75 4.03 -4.71 -11.00
C GLY A 75 2.96 -5.78 -11.15
N VAL A 76 2.16 -5.97 -10.11
CA VAL A 76 0.96 -6.81 -10.15
C VAL A 76 -0.27 -5.98 -9.81
N GLU A 77 -1.32 -6.15 -10.63
CA GLU A 77 -2.59 -5.45 -10.49
C GLU A 77 -3.74 -6.36 -10.95
N PRO A 78 -4.77 -6.59 -10.13
CA PRO A 78 -5.90 -7.44 -10.53
C PRO A 78 -6.82 -6.77 -11.56
N SER A 79 -7.01 -5.41 -11.55
CA SER A 79 -7.91 -4.72 -12.49
C SER A 79 -7.32 -4.66 -13.89
N ALA A 80 -8.05 -5.21 -14.87
CA ALA A 80 -7.68 -5.14 -16.27
C ALA A 80 -7.73 -3.70 -16.81
N GLU A 81 -8.67 -2.90 -16.32
CA GLU A 81 -8.88 -1.51 -16.71
C GLU A 81 -7.71 -0.63 -16.29
N LEU A 82 -7.22 -0.78 -15.04
CA LEU A 82 -6.05 -0.04 -14.57
C LEU A 82 -4.78 -0.48 -15.33
N ARG A 83 -4.58 -1.79 -15.55
CA ARG A 83 -3.46 -2.27 -16.38
C ARG A 83 -3.51 -1.71 -17.81
N ALA A 84 -4.70 -1.62 -18.40
CA ALA A 84 -4.85 -1.04 -19.75
C ALA A 84 -4.40 0.43 -19.81
N VAL A 85 -4.59 1.20 -18.74
CA VAL A 85 -4.03 2.56 -18.62
C VAL A 85 -2.51 2.50 -18.54
N GLY A 86 -1.94 1.61 -17.75
CA GLY A 86 -0.49 1.41 -17.63
C GLY A 86 0.16 1.05 -18.98
N TYR A 87 -0.48 0.19 -19.76
CA TYR A 87 0.01 -0.15 -21.12
C TYR A 87 0.00 1.06 -22.05
N LYS A 88 -0.99 1.95 -21.96
CA LYS A 88 -1.02 3.21 -22.74
C LYS A 88 0.11 4.17 -22.32
N LYS A 89 0.64 4.05 -21.09
CA LYS A 89 1.81 4.81 -20.61
C LYS A 89 3.15 4.20 -21.02
N GLY A 90 3.15 3.11 -21.79
CA GLY A 90 4.36 2.46 -22.30
C GLY A 90 4.90 1.31 -21.44
N LEU A 91 4.14 0.84 -20.45
CA LEU A 91 4.44 -0.42 -19.77
C LEU A 91 4.00 -1.59 -20.67
N ASN A 92 4.75 -2.69 -20.62
CA ASN A 92 4.40 -3.92 -21.31
C ASN A 92 3.81 -4.98 -20.35
N ALA A 93 3.35 -6.09 -20.88
CA ALA A 93 2.72 -7.16 -20.11
C ALA A 93 3.69 -7.91 -19.17
N ASP A 94 5.00 -7.81 -19.39
CA ASP A 94 6.02 -8.36 -18.50
C ASP A 94 6.31 -7.44 -17.33
N GLU A 95 6.11 -6.13 -17.52
CA GLU A 95 6.32 -5.11 -16.50
C GLU A 95 5.06 -4.88 -15.64
N LEU A 96 3.87 -5.01 -16.19
CA LEU A 96 2.62 -4.84 -15.43
C LEU A 96 1.70 -6.04 -15.70
N ARG A 97 1.62 -6.94 -14.73
CA ARG A 97 0.98 -8.25 -14.84
C ARG A 97 -0.34 -8.32 -14.08
N HIS A 98 -1.20 -9.25 -14.48
CA HIS A 98 -2.29 -9.67 -13.61
C HIS A 98 -1.73 -10.42 -12.40
N GLY A 99 -2.22 -10.10 -11.19
CA GLY A 99 -1.85 -10.81 -9.98
C GLY A 99 -2.70 -10.39 -8.78
N ASP A 100 -2.66 -11.22 -7.75
CA ASP A 100 -3.34 -11.00 -6.47
C ASP A 100 -2.29 -10.84 -5.37
N ALA A 101 -2.38 -9.77 -4.60
CA ALA A 101 -1.51 -9.49 -3.47
C ALA A 101 -1.54 -10.59 -2.40
N LEU A 102 -2.64 -11.34 -2.31
CA LEU A 102 -2.80 -12.44 -1.35
C LEU A 102 -2.08 -13.73 -1.79
N ARG A 103 -1.65 -13.80 -3.05
CA ARG A 103 -0.88 -14.91 -3.62
C ARG A 103 -0.05 -14.42 -4.79
N LEU A 104 1.13 -13.90 -4.50
CA LEU A 104 2.04 -13.38 -5.53
C LEU A 104 2.61 -14.52 -6.38
N PRO A 105 2.54 -14.42 -7.73
CA PRO A 105 2.98 -15.48 -8.65
C PRO A 105 4.50 -15.46 -8.88
N PHE A 106 5.28 -15.34 -7.80
CA PHE A 106 6.74 -15.30 -7.81
C PHE A 106 7.30 -16.21 -6.74
N ASP A 107 8.50 -16.71 -6.97
CA ASP A 107 9.25 -17.50 -6.00
C ASP A 107 9.70 -16.64 -4.81
N ASP A 108 10.11 -17.28 -3.72
CA ASP A 108 10.67 -16.62 -2.57
C ASP A 108 11.92 -15.82 -2.98
N GLU A 109 12.09 -14.64 -2.38
CA GLU A 109 13.26 -13.78 -2.56
C GLU A 109 13.58 -13.41 -4.03
N SER A 110 12.54 -13.25 -4.87
CA SER A 110 12.68 -12.96 -6.31
C SER A 110 13.07 -11.52 -6.61
N PHE A 111 12.74 -10.57 -5.73
CA PHE A 111 12.99 -9.14 -5.95
C PHE A 111 13.78 -8.53 -4.79
N ASP A 112 14.67 -7.59 -5.08
CA ASP A 112 15.42 -6.88 -4.03
C ASP A 112 14.50 -6.10 -3.12
N LEU A 113 13.56 -5.34 -3.69
CA LEU A 113 12.57 -4.56 -2.95
C LEU A 113 11.16 -4.92 -3.43
N VAL A 114 10.27 -5.21 -2.51
CA VAL A 114 8.83 -5.32 -2.79
C VAL A 114 8.13 -4.12 -2.16
N CYS A 115 7.39 -3.38 -2.96
CA CYS A 115 6.72 -2.16 -2.51
C CYS A 115 5.21 -2.22 -2.74
N GLU A 116 4.48 -1.33 -2.08
CA GLU A 116 3.09 -1.00 -2.37
C GLU A 116 2.84 0.48 -2.06
N PHE A 117 1.84 1.05 -2.72
CA PHE A 117 1.42 2.44 -2.55
C PHE A 117 -0.10 2.52 -2.44
N SER A 118 -0.62 2.63 -1.23
CA SER A 118 -2.06 2.79 -0.93
C SER A 118 -2.95 1.68 -1.48
N ALA A 119 -2.43 0.44 -1.49
CA ALA A 119 -3.19 -0.74 -1.91
C ALA A 119 -3.72 -1.57 -0.74
N LEU A 120 -3.00 -1.62 0.39
CA LEU A 120 -3.32 -2.50 1.51
C LEU A 120 -4.65 -2.17 2.18
N HIS A 121 -5.02 -0.89 2.25
CA HIS A 121 -6.30 -0.50 2.83
C HIS A 121 -7.53 -0.86 1.97
N HIS A 122 -7.32 -1.34 0.74
CA HIS A 122 -8.36 -1.93 -0.11
C HIS A 122 -8.46 -3.45 0.01
N ILE A 123 -7.53 -4.08 0.72
CA ILE A 123 -7.43 -5.53 0.87
C ILE A 123 -8.07 -5.98 2.19
N ALA A 124 -8.95 -6.98 2.13
CA ALA A 124 -9.63 -7.49 3.32
C ALA A 124 -8.68 -8.20 4.30
N GLU A 125 -7.62 -8.82 3.78
CA GLU A 125 -6.60 -9.55 4.55
C GLU A 125 -5.20 -8.93 4.34
N PRO A 126 -4.95 -7.66 4.73
CA PRO A 126 -3.70 -6.96 4.43
C PRO A 126 -2.47 -7.67 5.03
N ARG A 127 -2.61 -8.30 6.19
CA ARG A 127 -1.54 -9.08 6.81
C ARG A 127 -1.05 -10.22 5.92
N ARG A 128 -1.96 -10.88 5.19
CA ARG A 128 -1.58 -11.95 4.25
C ARG A 128 -0.82 -11.38 3.06
N ALA A 129 -1.24 -10.21 2.54
CA ALA A 129 -0.50 -9.51 1.51
C ALA A 129 0.92 -9.11 1.99
N ILE A 130 1.05 -8.58 3.21
CA ILE A 130 2.36 -8.29 3.81
C ILE A 130 3.23 -9.55 3.94
N CYS A 131 2.66 -10.69 4.33
CA CYS A 131 3.41 -11.95 4.38
C CYS A 131 3.92 -12.38 3.00
N GLU A 132 3.10 -12.23 1.96
CA GLU A 132 3.51 -12.50 0.57
C GLU A 132 4.58 -11.51 0.08
N MET A 133 4.43 -10.22 0.36
CA MET A 133 5.46 -9.21 0.07
C MET A 133 6.78 -9.57 0.74
N LEU A 134 6.76 -9.92 2.02
CA LEU A 134 7.95 -10.36 2.77
C LEU A 134 8.53 -11.66 2.23
N ARG A 135 7.72 -12.62 1.75
CA ARG A 135 8.19 -13.87 1.14
C ARG A 135 8.97 -13.60 -0.15
N VAL A 136 8.41 -12.77 -1.01
CA VAL A 136 8.96 -12.48 -2.34
C VAL A 136 10.13 -11.49 -2.29
N ALA A 137 10.21 -10.67 -1.25
CA ALA A 137 11.30 -9.73 -1.05
C ALA A 137 12.59 -10.43 -0.63
N ARG A 138 13.68 -10.19 -1.33
CA ARG A 138 15.03 -10.67 -0.99
C ARG A 138 15.71 -9.81 0.07
N ARG A 139 15.64 -8.48 -0.07
CA ARG A 139 16.39 -7.52 0.75
C ARG A 139 15.52 -6.57 1.56
N GLY A 140 14.33 -6.21 1.07
CA GLY A 140 13.47 -5.31 1.81
C GLY A 140 12.07 -5.15 1.24
N ILE A 141 11.23 -4.52 2.05
CA ILE A 141 9.88 -4.09 1.66
C ILE A 141 9.74 -2.59 1.85
N PHE A 142 8.93 -1.95 1.02
CA PHE A 142 8.53 -0.56 1.17
C PHE A 142 7.00 -0.46 1.13
N ILE A 143 6.41 0.11 2.17
CA ILE A 143 4.97 0.28 2.33
C ILE A 143 4.69 1.77 2.43
N SER A 144 3.78 2.30 1.63
CA SER A 144 3.33 3.69 1.70
C SER A 144 1.80 3.71 1.75
N ASP A 145 1.23 3.68 2.95
CA ASP A 145 -0.22 3.51 3.13
C ASP A 145 -0.76 4.26 4.34
N THR A 146 -2.04 4.17 4.53
CA THR A 146 -2.80 4.90 5.55
C THR A 146 -2.46 4.44 6.96
N ASN A 147 -2.65 5.38 7.88
CA ASN A 147 -2.69 5.10 9.31
C ASN A 147 -4.01 5.62 9.89
N ASN A 148 -5.01 4.76 9.97
CA ASN A 148 -6.31 5.11 10.51
C ASN A 148 -6.25 5.76 11.91
N PHE A 149 -5.29 5.40 12.76
CA PHE A 149 -5.14 5.97 14.10
C PHE A 149 -4.57 7.40 14.12
N GLY A 150 -3.93 7.83 13.03
CA GLY A 150 -3.43 9.18 12.83
C GLY A 150 -4.41 10.10 12.08
N GLN A 151 -5.51 9.58 11.56
CA GLN A 151 -6.50 10.35 10.81
C GLN A 151 -7.53 11.04 11.71
N GLY A 152 -8.02 12.20 11.26
CA GLY A 152 -9.07 12.99 11.91
C GLY A 152 -8.53 14.05 12.86
N SER A 153 -9.44 14.72 13.59
CA SER A 153 -9.07 15.75 14.57
C SER A 153 -8.27 15.17 15.74
N PRO A 154 -7.50 15.99 16.48
CA PRO A 154 -6.72 15.51 17.63
C PRO A 154 -7.55 14.70 18.64
N ALA A 155 -8.77 15.13 18.95
CA ALA A 155 -9.67 14.44 19.87
C ALA A 155 -10.08 13.06 19.33
N VAL A 156 -10.43 12.96 18.03
CA VAL A 156 -10.79 11.70 17.37
C VAL A 156 -9.61 10.73 17.36
N ARG A 157 -8.39 11.21 17.13
CA ARG A 157 -7.18 10.37 17.19
C ARG A 157 -6.96 9.78 18.57
N VAL A 158 -7.06 10.61 19.62
CA VAL A 158 -6.92 10.13 21.01
C VAL A 158 -7.96 9.07 21.34
N ILE A 159 -9.23 9.27 20.97
CA ILE A 159 -10.29 8.29 21.19
C ILE A 159 -9.99 6.98 20.46
N LYS A 160 -9.64 7.03 19.16
CA LYS A 160 -9.29 5.82 18.39
C LYS A 160 -8.13 5.05 19.00
N GLN A 161 -7.08 5.77 19.41
CA GLN A 161 -5.89 5.17 20.01
C GLN A 161 -6.20 4.55 21.38
N ALA A 162 -7.03 5.20 22.21
CA ALA A 162 -7.47 4.64 23.49
C ALA A 162 -8.29 3.36 23.30
N ILE A 163 -9.24 3.36 22.36
CA ILE A 163 -10.04 2.17 22.02
C ILE A 163 -9.14 1.03 21.51
N ASN A 164 -8.14 1.36 20.68
CA ASN A 164 -7.19 0.37 20.19
C ASN A 164 -6.29 -0.19 21.30
N LEU A 165 -5.83 0.66 22.21
CA LEU A 165 -4.98 0.26 23.34
C LEU A 165 -5.67 -0.77 24.26
N VAL A 166 -6.98 -0.64 24.45
CA VAL A 166 -7.77 -1.60 25.26
C VAL A 166 -8.29 -2.80 24.44
N GLY A 167 -7.86 -2.94 23.17
CA GLY A 167 -8.20 -4.07 22.30
C GLY A 167 -9.61 -4.05 21.73
N LEU A 168 -10.36 -2.95 21.88
CA LEU A 168 -11.75 -2.85 21.43
C LEU A 168 -11.94 -2.25 20.03
N TRP A 169 -10.83 -2.00 19.29
CA TRP A 169 -10.92 -1.38 17.97
C TRP A 169 -11.81 -2.15 17.00
N ARG A 170 -11.73 -3.48 16.97
CA ARG A 170 -12.56 -4.31 16.07
C ARG A 170 -14.06 -4.13 16.30
N VAL A 171 -14.47 -3.97 17.57
CA VAL A 171 -15.87 -3.73 17.93
C VAL A 171 -16.28 -2.32 17.49
N ALA A 172 -15.45 -1.32 17.77
CA ALA A 172 -15.71 0.06 17.37
C ALA A 172 -15.80 0.21 15.85
N ASP A 173 -14.93 -0.44 15.10
CA ASP A 173 -14.95 -0.43 13.64
C ASP A 173 -16.17 -1.16 13.07
N TRP A 174 -16.57 -2.28 13.68
CA TRP A 174 -17.82 -2.97 13.33
C TRP A 174 -19.06 -2.07 13.52
N VAL A 175 -19.13 -1.34 14.62
CA VAL A 175 -20.21 -0.36 14.87
C VAL A 175 -20.14 0.78 13.86
N LYS A 176 -18.96 1.39 13.65
CA LYS A 176 -18.71 2.48 12.69
C LYS A 176 -19.15 2.10 11.26
N THR A 177 -18.91 0.87 10.87
CA THR A 177 -19.19 0.37 9.51
C THR A 177 -20.57 -0.30 9.40
N ALA A 178 -21.41 -0.23 10.44
CA ALA A 178 -22.72 -0.90 10.51
C ALA A 178 -22.61 -2.40 10.19
N GLY A 179 -21.61 -3.07 10.75
CA GLY A 179 -21.38 -4.51 10.60
C GLY A 179 -20.70 -4.94 9.29
N ARG A 180 -20.37 -4.00 8.39
CA ARG A 180 -19.77 -4.33 7.09
C ARG A 180 -18.27 -4.62 7.17
N GLY A 181 -17.55 -3.99 8.11
CA GLY A 181 -16.10 -4.06 8.23
C GLY A 181 -15.34 -3.20 7.21
N TYR A 182 -16.03 -2.47 6.34
CA TYR A 182 -15.46 -1.55 5.35
C TYR A 182 -16.36 -0.33 5.14
N SER A 183 -15.79 0.74 4.63
CA SER A 183 -16.47 1.94 4.12
C SER A 183 -16.43 1.99 2.61
N VAL A 184 -17.31 2.77 2.01
CA VAL A 184 -17.32 3.03 0.56
C VAL A 184 -17.36 4.55 0.36
N SER A 185 -16.43 5.07 -0.42
CA SER A 185 -16.38 6.48 -0.80
C SER A 185 -16.41 6.65 -2.32
N GLN A 186 -16.75 7.85 -2.78
CA GLN A 186 -16.71 8.17 -4.22
C GLN A 186 -15.29 8.35 -4.74
N GLY A 187 -14.35 8.76 -3.88
CA GLY A 187 -12.97 9.05 -4.26
C GLY A 187 -12.02 7.86 -4.17
N ASP A 188 -12.45 6.77 -3.49
CA ASP A 188 -11.51 5.69 -3.13
C ASP A 188 -12.12 4.27 -3.24
N GLY A 189 -13.43 4.19 -3.51
CA GLY A 189 -14.13 2.91 -3.55
C GLY A 189 -14.27 2.27 -2.17
N VAL A 190 -13.99 0.97 -2.06
CA VAL A 190 -14.02 0.21 -0.82
C VAL A 190 -12.72 0.40 -0.05
N ALA A 191 -12.81 0.81 1.21
CA ALA A 191 -11.66 0.95 2.10
C ALA A 191 -11.94 0.33 3.48
N TYR A 192 -10.95 -0.39 4.00
CA TYR A 192 -10.95 -0.94 5.36
C TYR A 192 -10.29 0.04 6.32
N SER A 193 -10.62 -0.05 7.61
CA SER A 193 -9.97 0.76 8.66
C SER A 193 -8.55 0.24 8.92
N TYR A 194 -7.66 0.44 7.95
CA TYR A 194 -6.30 -0.06 7.96
C TYR A 194 -5.32 0.90 8.64
N SER A 195 -4.27 0.34 9.21
CA SER A 195 -3.07 1.04 9.64
C SER A 195 -1.86 0.14 9.41
N VAL A 196 -0.82 0.66 8.77
CA VAL A 196 0.45 -0.06 8.56
C VAL A 196 1.02 -0.61 9.89
N PHE A 197 0.72 0.05 11.02
CA PHE A 197 1.15 -0.41 12.34
C PHE A 197 0.45 -1.69 12.82
N ASN A 198 -0.66 -2.10 12.21
CA ASN A 198 -1.31 -3.39 12.54
C ASN A 198 -0.44 -4.59 12.15
N ASP A 199 0.39 -4.44 11.11
CA ASP A 199 1.26 -5.49 10.59
C ASP A 199 2.71 -5.36 11.10
N TRP A 200 2.95 -4.43 12.02
CA TRP A 200 4.25 -4.19 12.64
C TRP A 200 4.93 -5.46 13.19
N PRO A 201 4.22 -6.40 13.85
CA PRO A 201 4.83 -7.65 14.34
C PRO A 201 5.44 -8.49 13.22
N GLU A 202 4.77 -8.59 12.06
CA GLU A 202 5.26 -9.36 10.91
C GLU A 202 6.51 -8.71 10.30
N ILE A 203 6.46 -7.39 10.12
CA ILE A 203 7.58 -6.62 9.58
C ILE A 203 8.81 -6.77 10.50
N ARG A 204 8.63 -6.56 11.81
CA ARG A 204 9.71 -6.65 12.80
C ARG A 204 10.31 -8.05 12.93
N ARG A 205 9.54 -9.09 12.68
CA ARG A 205 10.03 -10.47 12.74
C ARG A 205 11.03 -10.77 11.63
N GLN A 206 10.84 -10.22 10.44
CA GLN A 206 11.65 -10.51 9.26
C GLN A 206 12.65 -9.40 8.92
N CYS A 207 12.38 -8.16 9.34
CA CYS A 207 13.24 -7.02 9.06
C CYS A 207 14.12 -6.68 10.28
N ARG A 208 15.43 -6.54 10.03
CA ARG A 208 16.41 -6.12 11.05
C ARG A 208 16.35 -4.61 11.30
N ILE A 209 16.21 -3.84 10.23
CA ILE A 209 16.14 -2.38 10.28
C ILE A 209 14.76 -1.98 9.74
N VAL A 210 14.09 -1.07 10.45
CA VAL A 210 12.81 -0.52 10.00
C VAL A 210 12.85 0.98 10.18
N HIS A 211 12.69 1.69 9.07
CA HIS A 211 12.50 3.14 9.05
C HIS A 211 11.02 3.45 8.90
N VAL A 212 10.51 4.38 9.70
CA VAL A 212 9.12 4.86 9.62
C VAL A 212 9.16 6.36 9.40
N MET A 213 8.49 6.83 8.36
CA MET A 213 8.47 8.23 7.97
C MET A 213 7.03 8.72 7.85
N ASN A 214 6.78 9.92 8.34
CA ASN A 214 5.52 10.60 8.17
C ASN A 214 5.45 11.17 6.74
N THR A 215 4.45 10.79 5.97
CA THR A 215 4.21 11.32 4.62
C THR A 215 3.00 12.25 4.56
N ASP A 216 2.09 12.18 5.54
CA ASP A 216 1.01 13.13 5.73
C ASP A 216 0.67 13.29 7.22
N GLY A 217 0.98 14.46 7.78
CA GLY A 217 0.69 14.81 9.15
C GLY A 217 1.77 15.69 9.80
N ALA A 218 1.43 16.34 10.88
CA ALA A 218 2.23 17.41 11.51
C ALA A 218 3.01 16.97 12.76
N GLY A 219 3.00 15.70 13.13
CA GLY A 219 3.58 15.28 14.42
C GLY A 219 4.85 14.43 14.27
N ILE A 220 5.67 14.43 15.32
CA ILE A 220 6.89 13.62 15.43
C ILE A 220 6.60 12.11 15.62
N ASN A 221 5.41 11.75 16.08
CA ASN A 221 5.04 10.35 16.27
C ASN A 221 4.12 9.91 15.13
N PRO A 222 4.63 9.18 14.12
CA PRO A 222 3.83 8.78 12.96
C PRO A 222 2.56 8.00 13.32
N TYR A 223 2.62 7.10 14.30
CA TYR A 223 1.45 6.35 14.76
C TYR A 223 0.32 7.27 15.26
N ARG A 224 0.69 8.34 16.01
CA ARG A 224 -0.30 9.20 16.68
C ARG A 224 -0.85 10.31 15.80
N SER A 225 -0.09 10.76 14.81
CA SER A 225 -0.39 12.03 14.16
C SER A 225 -0.27 12.02 12.64
N ALA A 226 0.31 10.98 12.03
CA ALA A 226 0.36 10.86 10.59
C ALA A 226 -0.88 10.13 10.08
N ALA A 227 -1.58 10.73 9.12
CA ALA A 227 -2.68 10.08 8.42
C ALA A 227 -2.19 9.06 7.38
N HIS A 228 -0.97 9.29 6.88
CA HIS A 228 -0.29 8.43 5.92
C HIS A 228 1.18 8.28 6.32
N VAL A 229 1.74 7.08 6.16
CA VAL A 229 3.13 6.77 6.56
C VAL A 229 3.83 5.95 5.51
N ALA A 230 5.15 6.13 5.39
CA ALA A 230 6.03 5.24 4.67
C ALA A 230 6.84 4.39 5.65
N VAL A 231 6.95 3.10 5.36
CA VAL A 231 7.75 2.13 6.13
C VAL A 231 8.71 1.42 5.18
N LEU A 232 10.00 1.53 5.45
CA LEU A 232 11.04 0.76 4.78
C LEU A 232 11.56 -0.30 5.76
N GLY A 233 11.33 -1.56 5.46
CA GLY A 233 11.83 -2.69 6.22
C GLY A 233 12.96 -3.39 5.47
N LEU A 234 14.15 -3.50 6.07
CA LEU A 234 15.29 -4.21 5.50
C LEU A 234 15.44 -5.57 6.19
N LYS A 235 15.40 -6.65 5.40
CA LYS A 235 15.55 -8.01 5.88
C LYS A 235 16.97 -8.28 6.43
N ARG A 236 17.11 -9.33 7.20
CA ARG A 236 18.43 -9.84 7.60
C ARG A 236 19.06 -10.49 6.37
N GLN A 237 20.24 -10.06 6.03
CA GLN A 237 21.11 -10.76 5.08
C GLN A 237 21.75 -11.95 5.79
#